data_3f7f22f529c60fd58fd0c7e2ce805486
#
_entry.id   3f7f22f529c60fd58fd0c7e2ce805486
#
_cell.length_a   1.000
_cell.length_b   1.000
_cell.length_c   1.000
_cell.angle_alpha   90.00
_cell.angle_beta   90.00
_cell.angle_gamma   90.00
#
_symmetry.space_group_name_H-M   'P 1'
#
loop_
_entity.id
_entity.type
_entity.pdbx_description
1 polymer ?
#
loop_
_entity_poly.entity_id
_entity_poly.type
_entity_poly.pdbx_seq_one_letter_code
_entity_poly.pdbx_strand_id
1 'polypeptide(L)'
;AYFETNKKWAAAMVVLSRQAKHTGHEMLDQLLKQSQLYEFTELTLNALSVLRLHYGTVAGDRTKYEQYRQSYRRFQKIWMAENEAEDLYTDLVSHYVNSKSTRLEISELAEKYYEEVRPWMEEYDAFRLQLCGRLIQIMQYSSLNDYKTTAKLCEDAIAFFKAKPYESNL
;
A
#
# COMPACT_ATOMS: atom_id res chain seq x y z
N ALA A 1 6.60 -5.87 12.72
CA ALA A 1 5.13 -5.98 12.57
C ALA A 1 4.74 -6.88 11.38
N TYR A 2 5.21 -6.63 10.14
CA TYR A 2 4.82 -7.38 8.93
C TYR A 2 5.07 -8.89 9.06
N PHE A 3 6.28 -9.29 9.43
CA PHE A 3 6.67 -10.69 9.58
C PHE A 3 5.77 -11.46 10.57
N GLU A 4 5.43 -10.85 11.71
CA GLU A 4 4.55 -11.46 12.71
C GLU A 4 3.11 -11.55 12.20
N THR A 5 2.64 -10.56 11.45
CA THR A 5 1.31 -10.58 10.84
C THR A 5 1.23 -11.67 9.75
N ASN A 6 2.28 -11.84 8.96
CA ASN A 6 2.35 -12.89 7.93
C ASN A 6 2.40 -14.31 8.55
N LYS A 7 3.09 -14.50 9.69
CA LYS A 7 3.03 -15.77 10.45
C LYS A 7 1.61 -16.10 10.91
N LYS A 8 0.86 -15.09 11.37
CA LYS A 8 -0.55 -15.27 11.77
C LYS A 8 -1.42 -15.67 10.58
N TRP A 9 -1.17 -15.08 9.40
CA TRP A 9 -1.82 -15.49 8.16
C TRP A 9 -1.57 -16.97 7.86
N ALA A 10 -0.32 -17.40 7.86
CA ALA A 10 0.05 -18.79 7.60
C ALA A 10 -0.61 -19.74 8.63
N ALA A 11 -0.59 -19.38 9.92
CA ALA A 11 -1.24 -20.15 10.97
C ALA A 11 -2.75 -20.28 10.75
N ALA A 12 -3.44 -19.18 10.42
CA ALA A 12 -4.86 -19.18 10.12
C ALA A 12 -5.20 -20.12 8.96
N MET A 13 -4.38 -20.11 7.88
CA MET A 13 -4.57 -20.98 6.74
C MET A 13 -4.37 -22.47 7.09
N VAL A 14 -3.39 -22.80 7.94
CA VAL A 14 -3.21 -24.17 8.45
C VAL A 14 -4.41 -24.63 9.31
N VAL A 15 -4.93 -23.75 10.17
CA VAL A 15 -6.11 -24.06 11.01
C VAL A 15 -7.35 -24.31 10.14
N LEU A 16 -7.56 -23.47 9.11
CA LEU A 16 -8.67 -23.64 8.16
C LEU A 16 -8.56 -24.94 7.35
N SER A 17 -7.36 -25.32 6.91
CA SER A 17 -7.11 -26.57 6.18
C SER A 17 -7.41 -27.81 7.02
N ARG A 18 -7.28 -27.72 8.34
CA ARG A 18 -7.61 -28.77 9.31
C ARG A 18 -9.10 -28.80 9.72
N GLN A 19 -9.96 -28.13 8.98
CA GLN A 19 -11.41 -28.05 9.21
C GLN A 19 -11.83 -27.33 10.51
N ALA A 20 -10.91 -26.68 11.23
CA ALA A 20 -11.22 -25.86 12.40
C ALA A 20 -11.72 -24.46 11.94
N LYS A 21 -12.86 -24.46 11.22
CA LYS A 21 -13.35 -23.28 10.48
C LYS A 21 -13.61 -22.08 11.38
N HIS A 22 -14.25 -22.27 12.53
CA HIS A 22 -14.58 -21.17 13.44
C HIS A 22 -13.31 -20.45 13.92
N THR A 23 -12.37 -21.19 14.50
CA THR A 23 -11.09 -20.64 15.00
C THR A 23 -10.29 -19.98 13.86
N GLY A 24 -10.24 -20.60 12.68
CA GLY A 24 -9.54 -20.03 11.53
C GLY A 24 -10.12 -18.68 11.06
N HIS A 25 -11.45 -18.54 11.06
CA HIS A 25 -12.09 -17.27 10.70
C HIS A 25 -11.90 -16.18 11.77
N GLU A 26 -11.94 -16.54 13.06
CA GLU A 26 -11.61 -15.59 14.14
C GLU A 26 -10.17 -15.07 14.04
N MET A 27 -9.23 -15.97 13.71
CA MET A 27 -7.84 -15.58 13.45
C MET A 27 -7.72 -14.62 12.25
N LEU A 28 -8.49 -14.84 11.19
CA LEU A 28 -8.52 -13.96 10.02
C LEU A 28 -9.14 -12.59 10.34
N ASP A 29 -10.18 -12.53 11.16
CA ASP A 29 -10.78 -11.26 11.60
C ASP A 29 -9.80 -10.43 12.44
N GLN A 30 -9.02 -11.07 13.31
CA GLN A 30 -7.96 -10.42 14.07
C GLN A 30 -6.81 -9.94 13.16
N LEU A 31 -6.41 -10.80 12.23
CA LEU A 31 -5.40 -10.47 11.23
C LEU A 31 -5.84 -9.27 10.39
N LEU A 32 -7.09 -9.25 9.93
CA LEU A 32 -7.63 -8.17 9.13
C LEU A 32 -7.53 -6.82 9.85
N LYS A 33 -7.92 -6.76 11.12
CA LYS A 33 -7.78 -5.56 11.94
C LYS A 33 -6.32 -5.10 12.04
N GLN A 34 -5.41 -6.04 12.27
CA GLN A 34 -4.00 -5.76 12.41
C GLN A 34 -3.37 -5.32 11.07
N SER A 35 -3.68 -6.00 9.96
CA SER A 35 -3.16 -5.65 8.63
C SER A 35 -3.66 -4.30 8.15
N GLN A 36 -4.91 -3.94 8.46
CA GLN A 36 -5.46 -2.62 8.17
C GLN A 36 -4.80 -1.51 9.01
N LEU A 37 -4.55 -1.77 10.30
CA LEU A 37 -3.86 -0.82 11.18
C LEU A 37 -2.45 -0.48 10.69
N TYR A 38 -1.72 -1.48 10.21
CA TYR A 38 -0.35 -1.32 9.71
C TYR A 38 -0.27 -1.10 8.20
N GLU A 39 -1.40 -0.93 7.54
CA GLU A 39 -1.50 -0.71 6.08
C GLU A 39 -0.81 -1.81 5.25
N PHE A 40 -0.88 -3.07 5.69
CA PHE A 40 -0.39 -4.23 4.93
C PHE A 40 -1.43 -4.65 3.90
N THR A 41 -1.48 -3.94 2.78
CA THR A 41 -2.54 -4.05 1.76
C THR A 41 -2.70 -5.48 1.23
N GLU A 42 -1.61 -6.20 0.94
CA GLU A 42 -1.66 -7.58 0.45
C GLU A 42 -2.26 -8.55 1.47
N LEU A 43 -1.83 -8.47 2.75
CA LEU A 43 -2.38 -9.32 3.81
C LEU A 43 -3.85 -9.00 4.07
N THR A 44 -4.24 -7.73 3.96
CA THR A 44 -5.63 -7.29 4.04
C THR A 44 -6.46 -7.91 2.90
N LEU A 45 -5.99 -7.86 1.66
CA LEU A 45 -6.66 -8.47 0.52
C LEU A 45 -6.80 -9.98 0.67
N ASN A 46 -5.74 -10.66 1.12
CA ASN A 46 -5.76 -12.09 1.34
C ASN A 46 -6.81 -12.49 2.40
N ALA A 47 -6.83 -11.80 3.54
CA ALA A 47 -7.83 -12.05 4.59
C ALA A 47 -9.26 -11.78 4.10
N LEU A 48 -9.49 -10.64 3.45
CA LEU A 48 -10.79 -10.27 2.88
C LEU A 48 -11.26 -11.26 1.82
N SER A 49 -10.35 -11.81 1.02
CA SER A 49 -10.68 -12.80 0.00
C SER A 49 -11.27 -14.08 0.62
N VAL A 50 -10.64 -14.60 1.68
CA VAL A 50 -11.10 -15.81 2.37
C VAL A 50 -12.41 -15.56 3.12
N LEU A 51 -12.49 -14.45 3.88
CA LEU A 51 -13.68 -14.09 4.66
C LEU A 51 -14.90 -13.86 3.73
N ARG A 52 -14.71 -13.10 2.66
CA ARG A 52 -15.77 -12.87 1.66
C ARG A 52 -16.31 -14.19 1.09
N LEU A 53 -15.41 -15.10 0.71
CA LEU A 53 -15.81 -16.39 0.16
C LEU A 53 -16.59 -17.22 1.18
N HIS A 54 -16.09 -17.29 2.41
CA HIS A 54 -16.75 -18.02 3.49
C HIS A 54 -18.17 -17.52 3.76
N TYR A 55 -18.33 -16.20 3.97
CA TYR A 55 -19.64 -15.63 4.29
C TYR A 55 -20.62 -15.71 3.11
N GLY A 56 -20.11 -15.67 1.87
CA GLY A 56 -20.93 -15.79 0.67
C GLY A 56 -21.38 -17.20 0.33
N THR A 57 -20.51 -18.20 0.58
CA THR A 57 -20.78 -19.57 0.07
C THR A 57 -21.06 -20.61 1.16
N VAL A 58 -20.48 -20.44 2.36
CA VAL A 58 -20.59 -21.43 3.44
C VAL A 58 -21.56 -20.99 4.52
N ALA A 59 -21.36 -19.76 5.05
CA ALA A 59 -22.20 -19.24 6.13
C ALA A 59 -23.55 -18.67 5.63
N GLY A 60 -23.64 -18.31 4.36
CA GLY A 60 -24.85 -17.72 3.78
C GLY A 60 -25.23 -16.35 4.37
N ASP A 61 -24.29 -15.68 5.04
CA ASP A 61 -24.51 -14.35 5.63
C ASP A 61 -24.31 -13.25 4.57
N ARG A 62 -25.42 -12.86 3.95
CA ARG A 62 -25.42 -11.84 2.90
C ARG A 62 -24.88 -10.50 3.35
N THR A 63 -25.13 -10.10 4.59
CA THR A 63 -24.72 -8.80 5.12
C THR A 63 -23.20 -8.75 5.27
N LYS A 64 -22.63 -9.75 5.92
CA LYS A 64 -21.16 -9.86 6.07
C LYS A 64 -20.47 -10.04 4.73
N TYR A 65 -21.02 -10.87 3.83
CA TYR A 65 -20.49 -11.02 2.49
C TYR A 65 -20.36 -9.66 1.78
N GLU A 66 -21.41 -8.84 1.80
CA GLU A 66 -21.40 -7.54 1.12
C GLU A 66 -20.41 -6.55 1.76
N GLN A 67 -20.29 -6.55 3.09
CA GLN A 67 -19.30 -5.76 3.82
C GLN A 67 -17.86 -6.12 3.41
N TYR A 68 -17.52 -7.41 3.43
CA TYR A 68 -16.18 -7.87 3.02
C TYR A 68 -15.93 -7.67 1.53
N ARG A 69 -16.96 -7.81 0.68
CA ARG A 69 -16.87 -7.55 -0.75
C ARG A 69 -16.55 -6.08 -1.05
N GLN A 70 -17.21 -5.14 -0.40
CA GLN A 70 -16.96 -3.70 -0.55
C GLN A 70 -15.53 -3.36 -0.07
N SER A 71 -15.14 -3.85 1.10
CA SER A 71 -13.79 -3.68 1.63
C SER A 71 -12.73 -4.26 0.67
N TYR A 72 -12.95 -5.47 0.17
CA TYR A 72 -12.05 -6.10 -0.80
C TYR A 72 -11.87 -5.24 -2.05
N ARG A 73 -12.96 -4.72 -2.62
CA ARG A 73 -12.90 -3.85 -3.81
C ARG A 73 -12.13 -2.56 -3.55
N ARG A 74 -12.32 -1.97 -2.36
CA ARG A 74 -11.57 -0.78 -1.96
C ARG A 74 -10.06 -1.07 -1.87
N PHE A 75 -9.68 -2.12 -1.14
CA PHE A 75 -8.27 -2.49 -0.98
C PHE A 75 -7.64 -2.97 -2.28
N GLN A 76 -8.41 -3.53 -3.20
CA GLN A 76 -7.94 -3.87 -4.55
C GLN A 76 -7.52 -2.62 -5.33
N LYS A 77 -8.28 -1.53 -5.24
CA LYS A 77 -7.92 -0.25 -5.86
C LYS A 77 -6.66 0.35 -5.22
N ILE A 78 -6.57 0.31 -3.88
CA ILE A 78 -5.38 0.76 -3.15
C ILE A 78 -4.15 -0.03 -3.59
N TRP A 79 -4.25 -1.35 -3.66
CA TRP A 79 -3.16 -2.21 -4.10
C TRP A 79 -2.70 -1.90 -5.53
N MET A 80 -3.64 -1.65 -6.44
CA MET A 80 -3.32 -1.24 -7.81
C MET A 80 -2.59 0.10 -7.83
N ALA A 81 -3.06 1.09 -7.06
CA ALA A 81 -2.42 2.40 -6.97
C ALA A 81 -1.01 2.32 -6.34
N GLU A 82 -0.82 1.48 -5.32
CA GLU A 82 0.49 1.24 -4.71
C GLU A 82 1.49 0.63 -5.70
N ASN A 83 1.07 -0.39 -6.46
CA ASN A 83 1.94 -1.03 -7.45
C ASN A 83 2.28 -0.08 -8.61
N GLU A 84 1.30 0.66 -9.13
CA GLU A 84 1.54 1.66 -10.16
C GLU A 84 2.56 2.72 -9.71
N ALA A 85 2.39 3.25 -8.50
CA ALA A 85 3.32 4.23 -7.95
C ALA A 85 4.73 3.65 -7.74
N GLU A 86 4.83 2.39 -7.33
CA GLU A 86 6.11 1.69 -7.17
C GLU A 86 6.79 1.43 -8.53
N ASP A 87 6.04 1.04 -9.54
CA ASP A 87 6.55 0.82 -10.90
C ASP A 87 7.07 2.13 -11.50
N LEU A 88 6.30 3.22 -11.41
CA LEU A 88 6.71 4.54 -11.90
C LEU A 88 7.95 5.07 -11.15
N TYR A 89 8.02 4.90 -9.83
CA TYR A 89 9.19 5.25 -9.05
C TYR A 89 10.42 4.43 -9.45
N THR A 90 10.25 3.12 -9.61
CA THR A 90 11.33 2.20 -10.01
C THR A 90 11.86 2.53 -11.40
N ASP A 91 10.97 2.81 -12.34
CA ASP A 91 11.35 3.22 -13.69
C ASP A 91 12.12 4.55 -13.68
N LEU A 92 11.64 5.54 -12.92
CA LEU A 92 12.33 6.83 -12.75
C LEU A 92 13.74 6.64 -12.17
N VAL A 93 13.89 5.81 -11.13
CA VAL A 93 15.22 5.50 -10.54
C VAL A 93 16.09 4.77 -11.54
N SER A 94 15.54 3.85 -12.32
CA SER A 94 16.28 3.14 -13.38
C SER A 94 16.79 4.10 -14.44
N HIS A 95 15.99 5.06 -14.87
CA HIS A 95 16.42 6.13 -15.78
C HIS A 95 17.52 6.98 -15.17
N TYR A 96 17.37 7.41 -13.92
CA TYR A 96 18.38 8.20 -13.22
C TYR A 96 19.73 7.51 -13.09
N VAL A 97 19.74 6.20 -12.81
CA VAL A 97 20.98 5.44 -12.56
C VAL A 97 21.65 4.97 -13.87
N ASN A 98 20.88 4.56 -14.86
CA ASN A 98 21.39 3.84 -16.02
C ASN A 98 21.42 4.66 -17.32
N SER A 99 20.70 5.76 -17.37
CA SER A 99 20.61 6.55 -18.61
C SER A 99 21.66 7.68 -18.63
N LYS A 100 21.97 8.11 -19.85
CA LYS A 100 22.73 9.36 -20.09
C LYS A 100 21.82 10.59 -20.06
N SER A 101 20.61 10.45 -19.48
CA SER A 101 19.62 11.50 -19.41
C SER A 101 20.16 12.71 -18.66
N THR A 102 19.81 13.86 -19.13
CA THR A 102 20.11 15.12 -18.45
C THR A 102 19.25 15.27 -17.20
N ARG A 103 19.65 16.13 -16.29
CA ARG A 103 18.86 16.43 -15.08
C ARG A 103 17.48 16.98 -15.42
N LEU A 104 17.36 17.74 -16.53
CA LEU A 104 16.08 18.27 -16.99
C LEU A 104 15.16 17.15 -17.44
N GLU A 105 15.64 16.21 -18.25
CA GLU A 105 14.85 15.04 -18.70
C GLU A 105 14.35 14.19 -17.53
N ILE A 106 15.17 14.00 -16.50
CA ILE A 106 14.74 13.29 -15.26
C ILE A 106 13.65 14.07 -14.53
N SER A 107 13.77 15.41 -14.46
CA SER A 107 12.75 16.25 -13.82
C SER A 107 11.42 16.21 -14.58
N GLU A 108 11.46 16.30 -15.91
CA GLU A 108 10.26 16.24 -16.75
C GLU A 108 9.57 14.87 -16.66
N LEU A 109 10.36 13.78 -16.62
CA LEU A 109 9.83 12.44 -16.42
C LEU A 109 9.19 12.28 -15.04
N ALA A 110 9.86 12.79 -13.99
CA ALA A 110 9.34 12.77 -12.63
C ALA A 110 8.05 13.58 -12.48
N GLU A 111 7.96 14.74 -13.13
CA GLU A 111 6.73 15.56 -13.16
C GLU A 111 5.57 14.77 -13.78
N LYS A 112 5.80 14.16 -14.94
CA LYS A 112 4.81 13.33 -15.62
C LYS A 112 4.32 12.20 -14.69
N TYR A 113 5.21 11.47 -14.07
CA TYR A 113 4.86 10.35 -13.19
C TYR A 113 4.15 10.82 -11.92
N TYR A 114 4.55 11.97 -11.37
CA TYR A 114 3.85 12.54 -10.22
C TYR A 114 2.40 12.91 -10.56
N GLU A 115 2.15 13.51 -11.74
CA GLU A 115 0.80 13.83 -12.18
C GLU A 115 -0.08 12.59 -12.39
N GLU A 116 0.50 11.45 -12.79
CA GLU A 116 -0.22 10.17 -12.89
C GLU A 116 -0.58 9.60 -11.50
N VAL A 117 0.30 9.72 -10.51
CA VAL A 117 0.10 9.17 -9.16
C VAL A 117 -0.74 10.09 -8.26
N ARG A 118 -0.67 11.40 -8.47
CA ARG A 118 -1.31 12.40 -7.61
C ARG A 118 -2.81 12.14 -7.33
N PRO A 119 -3.67 11.82 -8.31
CA PRO A 119 -5.08 11.54 -8.04
C PRO A 119 -5.30 10.39 -7.07
N TRP A 120 -4.44 9.36 -7.13
CA TRP A 120 -4.50 8.24 -6.20
C TRP A 120 -4.04 8.64 -4.80
N MET A 121 -3.02 9.52 -4.69
CA MET A 121 -2.55 10.05 -3.41
C MET A 121 -3.59 10.95 -2.74
N GLU A 122 -4.43 11.64 -3.50
CA GLU A 122 -5.55 12.44 -3.00
C GLU A 122 -6.72 11.56 -2.54
N GLU A 123 -6.95 10.41 -3.17
CA GLU A 123 -8.04 9.48 -2.83
C GLU A 123 -7.65 8.52 -1.69
N TYR A 124 -6.38 8.08 -1.62
CA TYR A 124 -5.91 7.06 -0.69
C TYR A 124 -4.70 7.50 0.12
N ASP A 125 -4.82 7.35 1.44
CA ASP A 125 -3.75 7.62 2.40
C ASP A 125 -2.95 6.34 2.72
N ALA A 126 -2.60 5.55 1.68
CA ALA A 126 -1.86 4.31 1.83
C ALA A 126 -0.35 4.55 1.87
N PHE A 127 0.36 3.90 2.81
CA PHE A 127 1.78 4.16 3.08
C PHE A 127 2.66 4.05 1.84
N ARG A 128 2.60 2.92 1.11
CA ARG A 128 3.46 2.69 -0.07
C ARG A 128 3.18 3.67 -1.19
N LEU A 129 1.88 3.95 -1.45
CA LEU A 129 1.46 4.94 -2.44
C LEU A 129 2.02 6.33 -2.12
N GLN A 130 1.83 6.78 -0.88
CA GLN A 130 2.30 8.08 -0.42
C GLN A 130 3.83 8.16 -0.40
N LEU A 131 4.51 7.06 -0.07
CA LEU A 131 5.98 7.01 -0.10
C LEU A 131 6.51 7.19 -1.52
N CYS A 132 6.07 6.34 -2.46
CA CYS A 132 6.55 6.38 -3.85
C CYS A 132 6.21 7.71 -4.53
N GLY A 133 4.99 8.21 -4.39
CA GLY A 133 4.59 9.49 -4.98
C GLY A 133 5.40 10.68 -4.45
N ARG A 134 5.68 10.73 -3.15
CA ARG A 134 6.52 11.77 -2.55
C ARG A 134 7.99 11.65 -2.99
N LEU A 135 8.52 10.44 -3.13
CA LEU A 135 9.87 10.23 -3.64
C LEU A 135 10.01 10.66 -5.10
N ILE A 136 9.01 10.40 -5.95
CA ILE A 136 8.96 10.89 -7.33
C ILE A 136 9.01 12.42 -7.34
N GLN A 137 8.19 13.09 -6.51
CA GLN A 137 8.17 14.55 -6.42
C GLN A 137 9.49 15.13 -5.90
N ILE A 138 10.11 14.51 -4.91
CA ILE A 138 11.43 14.90 -4.39
C ILE A 138 12.49 14.77 -5.50
N MET A 139 12.47 13.70 -6.28
CA MET A 139 13.40 13.53 -7.41
C MET A 139 13.22 14.61 -8.49
N GLN A 140 12.00 15.04 -8.77
CA GLN A 140 11.72 16.14 -9.70
C GLN A 140 12.52 17.40 -9.34
N TYR A 141 12.34 17.90 -8.13
CA TYR A 141 12.96 19.17 -7.71
C TYR A 141 14.45 19.04 -7.40
N SER A 142 14.89 17.89 -6.86
CA SER A 142 16.32 17.66 -6.63
C SER A 142 17.12 17.61 -7.93
N SER A 143 16.52 17.07 -9.00
CA SER A 143 17.15 17.05 -10.34
C SER A 143 17.36 18.45 -10.93
N LEU A 144 16.50 19.40 -10.58
CA LEU A 144 16.63 20.81 -10.97
C LEU A 144 17.58 21.62 -10.06
N ASN A 145 18.18 21.00 -9.03
CA ASN A 145 18.91 21.67 -7.94
C ASN A 145 18.07 22.70 -7.14
N ASP A 146 16.74 22.57 -7.17
CA ASP A 146 15.88 23.36 -6.29
C ASP A 146 15.86 22.75 -4.88
N TYR A 147 16.97 22.96 -4.16
CA TYR A 147 17.18 22.42 -2.83
C TYR A 147 16.20 22.97 -1.79
N LYS A 148 15.68 24.19 -2.01
CA LYS A 148 14.71 24.80 -1.10
C LYS A 148 13.37 24.07 -1.14
N THR A 149 12.83 23.83 -2.33
CA THR A 149 11.60 23.06 -2.51
C THR A 149 11.81 21.60 -2.09
N THR A 150 12.94 21.00 -2.46
CA THR A 150 13.30 19.64 -2.06
C THR A 150 13.31 19.47 -0.55
N ALA A 151 13.95 20.39 0.20
CA ALA A 151 13.99 20.33 1.66
C ALA A 151 12.58 20.40 2.26
N LYS A 152 11.73 21.32 1.77
CA LYS A 152 10.35 21.44 2.22
C LYS A 152 9.55 20.14 1.98
N LEU A 153 9.68 19.56 0.80
CA LEU A 153 8.99 18.29 0.46
C LEU A 153 9.46 17.14 1.36
N CYS A 154 10.75 17.08 1.71
CA CYS A 154 11.27 16.11 2.66
C CYS A 154 10.68 16.33 4.07
N GLU A 155 10.62 17.57 4.55
CA GLU A 155 10.01 17.91 5.84
C GLU A 155 8.53 17.51 5.88
N ASP A 156 7.77 17.84 4.84
CA ASP A 156 6.36 17.50 4.69
C ASP A 156 6.15 15.96 4.66
N ALA A 157 7.03 15.23 3.95
CA ALA A 157 7.00 13.77 3.93
C ALA A 157 7.29 13.17 5.31
N ILE A 158 8.31 13.67 6.02
CA ILE A 158 8.65 13.22 7.37
C ILE A 158 7.49 13.49 8.33
N ALA A 159 6.88 14.68 8.28
CA ALA A 159 5.74 15.03 9.13
C ALA A 159 4.54 14.10 8.85
N PHE A 160 4.26 13.82 7.57
CA PHE A 160 3.21 12.92 7.17
C PHE A 160 3.39 11.50 7.75
N PHE A 161 4.58 10.91 7.59
CA PHE A 161 4.84 9.55 8.07
C PHE A 161 4.93 9.46 9.60
N LYS A 162 5.41 10.50 10.29
CA LYS A 162 5.39 10.56 11.75
C LYS A 162 3.98 10.66 12.35
N ALA A 163 3.02 11.16 11.59
CA ALA A 163 1.62 11.23 12.01
C ALA A 163 0.87 9.88 11.90
N LYS A 164 1.45 8.88 11.23
CA LYS A 164 0.86 7.54 11.13
C LYS A 164 0.81 6.87 12.51
N PRO A 165 -0.23 6.05 12.82
CA PRO A 165 -0.46 5.47 14.14
C PRO A 165 0.52 4.35 14.51
N TYR A 166 1.48 4.08 13.66
CA TYR A 166 2.52 3.06 13.86
C TYR A 166 3.88 3.66 13.51
N GLU A 167 4.86 3.40 14.34
CA GLU A 167 6.24 3.68 13.97
C GLU A 167 6.61 2.76 12.80
N SER A 168 6.94 3.35 11.66
CA SER A 168 7.54 2.61 10.57
C SER A 168 8.90 2.12 11.06
N ASN A 169 9.01 0.85 11.39
CA ASN A 169 10.30 0.19 11.49
C ASN A 169 10.85 0.08 10.05
N LEU A 170 11.33 1.20 9.54
CA LEU A 170 12.17 1.28 8.35
C LEU A 170 13.57 0.81 8.69
#